data_6715a445195d3a8ec5302067f8278288
#
_entry.id   6715a445195d3a8ec5302067f8278288
#
_cell.length_a   1.000
_cell.length_b   1.000
_cell.length_c   1.000
_cell.angle_alpha   90.00
_cell.angle_beta   90.00
_cell.angle_gamma   90.00
#
_symmetry.space_group_name_H-M   'P 1'
#
loop_
_entity.id
_entity.type
_entity.pdbx_description
1 polymer ?
#
loop_
_entity_poly.entity_id
_entity_poly.type
_entity_poly.pdbx_seq_one_letter_code
_entity_poly.pdbx_strand_id
1 'polypeptide(L)'
;MAKKKLTLFDLDHTLLTGDSDVLWCDFLIRRGILDRAEFSARNADMETRYKAGTVRVREFTEFYVSTLAGRSPEEWEPLRREFLDVEIVPRIPDAARELVEQHLASADLVAMTTATNRYITELTARHLRIEHL
;
A
#
# COMPACT_ATOMS: atom_id res chain seq x y z
N MET A 1 32.66 6.77 -16.22
CA MET A 1 31.28 7.17 -15.82
C MET A 1 30.94 6.54 -14.48
N ALA A 2 30.42 7.33 -13.57
CA ALA A 2 29.96 6.81 -12.30
C ALA A 2 28.78 5.85 -12.54
N LYS A 3 28.80 4.68 -11.92
CA LYS A 3 27.68 3.74 -11.96
C LYS A 3 26.54 4.33 -11.14
N LYS A 4 25.36 4.43 -11.73
CA LYS A 4 24.14 4.75 -11.00
C LYS A 4 23.78 3.58 -10.08
N LYS A 5 23.46 3.88 -8.84
CA LYS A 5 22.93 2.89 -7.90
C LYS A 5 21.42 2.83 -8.02
N LEU A 6 20.87 1.64 -7.91
CA LEU A 6 19.45 1.41 -7.78
C LEU A 6 19.16 1.11 -6.30
N THR A 7 18.29 1.91 -5.71
CA THR A 7 17.81 1.68 -4.35
C THR A 7 16.34 1.30 -4.41
N LEU A 8 16.01 0.12 -3.91
CA LEU A 8 14.65 -0.39 -3.83
C LEU A 8 14.17 -0.35 -2.38
N PHE A 9 13.01 0.27 -2.15
CA PHE A 9 12.35 0.27 -0.85
C PHE A 9 11.09 -0.58 -0.92
N ASP A 10 10.97 -1.52 0.00
CA ASP A 10 9.72 -2.16 0.34
C ASP A 10 8.84 -1.20 1.15
N LEU A 11 7.53 -1.34 1.10
CA LEU A 11 6.61 -0.47 1.82
C LEU A 11 6.12 -1.10 3.12
N ASP A 12 5.32 -2.15 3.01
CA ASP A 12 4.64 -2.77 4.15
C ASP A 12 5.64 -3.37 5.13
N HIS A 13 5.50 -3.02 6.42
CA HIS A 13 6.42 -3.42 7.50
C HIS A 13 7.88 -2.99 7.28
N THR A 14 8.15 -2.06 6.38
CA THR A 14 9.49 -1.52 6.09
C THR A 14 9.51 -0.01 6.21
N LEU A 15 9.00 0.74 5.23
CA LEU A 15 8.83 2.19 5.35
C LEU A 15 7.57 2.56 6.13
N LEU A 16 6.59 1.66 6.14
CA LEU A 16 5.32 1.79 6.82
C LEU A 16 5.27 0.85 8.01
N THR A 17 4.87 1.35 9.17
CA THR A 17 4.52 0.51 10.32
C THR A 17 3.10 -0.04 10.10
N GLY A 18 3.01 -1.22 9.53
CA GLY A 18 1.77 -1.91 9.20
C GLY A 18 1.72 -2.37 7.76
N ASP A 19 0.58 -2.93 7.40
CA ASP A 19 0.27 -3.46 6.07
C ASP A 19 -0.77 -2.57 5.40
N SER A 20 -0.44 -2.00 4.25
CA SER A 20 -1.29 -1.03 3.56
C SER A 20 -2.60 -1.63 3.06
N ASP A 21 -2.63 -2.90 2.64
CA ASP A 21 -3.87 -3.57 2.26
C ASP A 21 -4.81 -3.76 3.46
N VAL A 22 -4.28 -4.18 4.60
CA VAL A 22 -5.05 -4.34 5.84
C VAL A 22 -5.59 -3.01 6.32
N LEU A 23 -4.75 -1.98 6.36
CA LEU A 23 -5.15 -0.63 6.76
C LEU A 23 -6.24 -0.05 5.85
N TRP A 24 -6.16 -0.29 4.55
CA TRP A 24 -7.19 0.12 3.60
C TRP A 24 -8.53 -0.54 3.87
N CYS A 25 -8.53 -1.84 4.05
CA CYS A 25 -9.76 -2.58 4.34
C CYS A 25 -10.39 -2.15 5.67
N ASP A 26 -9.59 -1.96 6.72
CA ASP A 26 -10.06 -1.46 8.01
C ASP A 26 -10.64 -0.05 7.90
N PHE A 27 -10.00 0.81 7.12
CA PHE A 27 -10.50 2.16 6.84
C PHE A 27 -11.86 2.13 6.16
N LEU A 28 -12.04 1.29 5.13
CA LEU A 28 -13.32 1.14 4.43
C LEU A 28 -14.42 0.56 5.32
N ILE A 29 -14.07 -0.36 6.21
CA ILE A 29 -15.00 -0.92 7.19
C ILE A 29 -15.48 0.17 8.16
N ARG A 30 -14.57 0.96 8.70
CA ARG A 30 -14.91 2.06 9.61
C ARG A 30 -15.76 3.14 8.94
N ARG A 31 -15.60 3.32 7.63
CA ARG A 31 -16.40 4.24 6.83
C ARG A 31 -17.74 3.66 6.39
N GLY A 32 -18.05 2.41 6.74
CA GLY A 32 -19.29 1.75 6.35
C GLY A 32 -19.38 1.38 4.87
N ILE A 33 -18.25 1.36 4.15
CA ILE A 33 -18.19 1.02 2.72
C ILE A 33 -18.09 -0.48 2.53
N LEU A 34 -17.35 -1.17 3.41
CA LEU A 34 -17.28 -2.62 3.46
C LEU A 34 -18.02 -3.14 4.69
N ASP A 35 -18.79 -4.22 4.52
CA ASP A 35 -19.41 -4.94 5.64
C ASP A 35 -18.34 -5.72 6.41
N ARG A 36 -18.26 -5.48 7.72
CA ARG A 36 -17.24 -6.09 8.58
C ARG A 36 -17.33 -7.62 8.59
N ALA A 37 -18.52 -8.16 8.77
CA ALA A 37 -18.70 -9.60 8.91
C ALA A 37 -18.40 -10.33 7.62
N GLU A 38 -18.93 -9.85 6.51
CA GLU A 38 -18.70 -10.41 5.18
C GLU A 38 -17.22 -10.33 4.79
N PHE A 39 -16.62 -9.16 4.93
CA PHE A 39 -15.21 -8.97 4.57
C PHE A 39 -14.29 -9.81 5.46
N SER A 40 -14.51 -9.84 6.78
CA SER A 40 -13.69 -10.61 7.71
C SER A 40 -13.71 -12.10 7.40
N ALA A 41 -14.86 -12.66 7.04
CA ALA A 41 -14.98 -14.06 6.66
C ALA A 41 -14.18 -14.36 5.39
N ARG A 42 -14.30 -13.52 4.36
CA ARG A 42 -13.54 -13.66 3.10
C ARG A 42 -12.05 -13.49 3.31
N ASN A 43 -11.65 -12.52 4.13
CA ASN A 43 -10.24 -12.27 4.43
C ASN A 43 -9.62 -13.42 5.22
N ALA A 44 -10.34 -14.00 6.18
CA ALA A 44 -9.87 -15.15 6.93
C ALA A 44 -9.66 -16.38 6.02
N ASP A 45 -10.55 -16.62 5.09
CA ASP A 45 -10.40 -17.67 4.08
C ASP A 45 -9.17 -17.43 3.20
N MET A 46 -9.00 -16.21 2.70
CA MET A 46 -7.85 -15.82 1.87
C MET A 46 -6.54 -16.01 2.63
N GLU A 47 -6.48 -15.58 3.89
CA GLU A 47 -5.29 -15.70 4.73
C GLU A 47 -4.93 -17.18 4.99
N THR A 48 -5.92 -18.01 5.29
CA THR A 48 -5.73 -19.44 5.50
C THR A 48 -5.16 -20.10 4.25
N ARG A 49 -5.71 -19.80 3.09
CA ARG A 49 -5.26 -20.35 1.80
C ARG A 49 -3.88 -19.81 1.42
N TYR A 50 -3.58 -18.55 1.73
CA TYR A 50 -2.26 -17.95 1.51
C TYR A 50 -1.20 -18.69 2.33
N LYS A 51 -1.44 -18.90 3.61
CA LYS A 51 -0.52 -19.64 4.51
C LYS A 51 -0.33 -21.10 4.06
N ALA A 52 -1.36 -21.71 3.48
CA ALA A 52 -1.28 -23.05 2.93
C ALA A 52 -0.58 -23.12 1.56
N GLY A 53 -0.24 -21.97 0.97
CA GLY A 53 0.39 -21.91 -0.35
C GLY A 53 -0.56 -22.24 -1.52
N THR A 54 -1.88 -22.16 -1.31
CA THR A 54 -2.89 -22.51 -2.31
C THR A 54 -3.48 -21.30 -3.05
N VAL A 55 -3.09 -20.08 -2.66
CA VAL A 55 -3.53 -18.84 -3.33
C VAL A 55 -2.54 -18.45 -4.41
N ARG A 56 -3.05 -18.18 -5.61
CA ARG A 56 -2.25 -17.60 -6.70
C ARG A 56 -2.13 -16.10 -6.51
N VAL A 57 -1.02 -15.51 -6.98
CA VAL A 57 -0.78 -14.05 -6.93
C VAL A 57 -1.95 -13.27 -7.53
N ARG A 58 -2.46 -13.73 -8.68
CA ARG A 58 -3.61 -13.10 -9.33
C ARG A 58 -4.86 -13.09 -8.44
N GLU A 59 -5.18 -14.21 -7.81
CA GLU A 59 -6.33 -14.37 -6.91
C GLU A 59 -6.23 -13.45 -5.70
N PHE A 60 -5.04 -13.38 -5.10
CA PHE A 60 -4.75 -12.48 -4.00
C PHE A 60 -4.97 -11.00 -4.41
N THR A 61 -4.41 -10.61 -5.55
CA THR A 61 -4.55 -9.25 -6.08
C THR A 61 -6.02 -8.93 -6.39
N GLU A 62 -6.73 -9.82 -7.05
CA GLU A 62 -8.16 -9.65 -7.37
C GLU A 62 -9.01 -9.49 -6.11
N PHE A 63 -8.69 -10.20 -5.04
CA PHE A 63 -9.39 -10.06 -3.76
C PHE A 63 -9.30 -8.64 -3.21
N TYR A 64 -8.09 -8.08 -3.10
CA TYR A 64 -7.93 -6.73 -2.57
C TYR A 64 -8.42 -5.64 -3.54
N VAL A 65 -8.21 -5.82 -4.84
CA VAL A 65 -8.72 -4.87 -5.85
C VAL A 65 -10.26 -4.87 -5.91
N SER A 66 -10.90 -5.98 -5.55
CA SER A 66 -12.37 -6.05 -5.48
C SER A 66 -12.98 -5.03 -4.51
N THR A 67 -12.22 -4.57 -3.52
CA THR A 67 -12.67 -3.53 -2.59
C THR A 67 -12.93 -2.18 -3.26
N LEU A 68 -12.35 -1.97 -4.45
CA LEU A 68 -12.51 -0.76 -5.26
C LEU A 68 -13.70 -0.83 -6.22
N ALA A 69 -14.41 -1.94 -6.27
CA ALA A 69 -15.55 -2.11 -7.16
C ALA A 69 -16.72 -1.19 -6.79
N GLY A 70 -17.49 -0.80 -7.78
CA GLY A 70 -18.74 -0.05 -7.60
C GLY A 70 -18.59 1.47 -7.49
N ARG A 71 -17.38 2.00 -7.57
CA ARG A 71 -17.13 3.45 -7.59
C ARG A 71 -16.14 3.81 -8.68
N SER A 72 -16.31 5.01 -9.26
CA SER A 72 -15.33 5.54 -10.22
C SER A 72 -14.04 5.99 -9.53
N PRO A 73 -12.93 6.15 -10.26
CA PRO A 73 -11.70 6.73 -9.70
C PRO A 73 -11.92 8.10 -9.07
N GLU A 74 -12.79 8.94 -9.65
CA GLU A 74 -13.12 10.26 -9.13
C GLU A 74 -13.85 10.18 -7.78
N GLU A 75 -14.74 9.21 -7.63
CA GLU A 75 -15.47 8.98 -6.38
C GLU A 75 -14.55 8.43 -5.27
N TRP A 76 -13.52 7.66 -5.65
CA TRP A 76 -12.55 7.14 -4.70
C TRP A 76 -11.51 8.18 -4.26
N GLU A 77 -11.21 9.18 -5.07
CA GLU A 77 -10.09 10.10 -4.83
C GLU A 77 -10.13 10.79 -3.45
N PRO A 78 -11.26 11.35 -2.98
CA PRO A 78 -11.31 11.94 -1.64
C PRO A 78 -11.04 10.94 -0.52
N LEU A 79 -11.55 9.72 -0.64
CA LEU A 79 -11.33 8.64 0.32
C LEU A 79 -9.87 8.17 0.31
N ARG A 80 -9.27 8.08 -0.85
CA ARG A 80 -7.88 7.70 -1.01
C ARG A 80 -6.94 8.72 -0.37
N ARG A 81 -7.21 10.00 -0.54
CA ARG A 81 -6.45 11.09 0.10
C ARG A 81 -6.61 11.09 1.61
N GLU A 82 -7.81 10.92 2.10
CA GLU A 82 -8.06 10.80 3.54
C GLU A 82 -7.33 9.59 4.13
N PHE A 83 -7.37 8.47 3.45
CA PHE A 83 -6.63 7.27 3.84
C PHE A 83 -5.13 7.55 3.98
N LEU A 84 -4.52 8.24 3.02
CA LEU A 84 -3.13 8.65 3.11
C LEU A 84 -2.88 9.48 4.36
N ASP A 85 -3.67 10.52 4.58
CA ASP A 85 -3.43 11.49 5.65
C ASP A 85 -3.67 10.91 7.05
N VAL A 86 -4.71 10.09 7.20
CA VAL A 86 -5.15 9.57 8.50
C VAL A 86 -4.48 8.26 8.86
N GLU A 87 -4.28 7.37 7.90
CA GLU A 87 -3.83 6.00 8.16
C GLU A 87 -2.37 5.75 7.78
N ILE A 88 -1.88 6.36 6.73
CA ILE A 88 -0.54 6.05 6.19
C ILE A 88 0.53 6.98 6.76
N VAL A 89 0.37 8.29 6.57
CA VAL A 89 1.38 9.27 6.97
C VAL A 89 1.78 9.15 8.44
N PRO A 90 0.84 8.99 9.41
CA PRO A 90 1.20 8.82 10.81
C PRO A 90 2.00 7.55 11.12
N ARG A 91 1.98 6.57 10.22
CA ARG A 91 2.68 5.28 10.37
C ARG A 91 4.00 5.21 9.61
N ILE A 92 4.43 6.29 8.99
CA ILE A 92 5.76 6.40 8.39
C ILE A 92 6.70 7.00 9.44
N PRO A 93 7.61 6.20 10.04
CA PRO A 93 8.55 6.72 11.02
C PRO A 93 9.47 7.79 10.42
N ASP A 94 9.90 8.75 11.24
CA ASP A 94 10.85 9.79 10.80
C ASP A 94 12.13 9.17 10.23
N ALA A 95 12.64 8.10 10.85
CA ALA A 95 13.82 7.39 10.36
C ALA A 95 13.63 6.83 8.94
N ALA A 96 12.44 6.32 8.60
CA ALA A 96 12.14 5.85 7.25
C ALA A 96 12.11 7.01 6.24
N ARG A 97 11.49 8.11 6.61
CA ARG A 97 11.44 9.33 5.79
C ARG A 97 12.84 9.88 5.52
N GLU A 98 13.64 9.99 6.55
CA GLU A 98 15.03 10.48 6.46
C GLU A 98 15.89 9.58 5.57
N LEU A 99 15.72 8.26 5.68
CA LEU A 99 16.46 7.32 4.85
C LEU A 99 16.10 7.47 3.36
N VAL A 100 14.82 7.62 3.04
CA VAL A 100 14.38 7.88 1.66
C VAL A 100 14.98 9.20 1.14
N GLU A 101 14.92 10.27 1.95
CA GLU A 101 15.47 11.57 1.59
C GLU A 101 16.97 11.51 1.30
N GLN A 102 17.74 10.76 2.09
CA GLN A 102 19.17 10.57 1.88
C GLN A 102 19.44 9.92 0.52
N HIS A 103 18.70 8.88 0.15
CA HIS A 103 18.88 8.22 -1.13
C HIS A 103 18.42 9.07 -2.31
N LEU A 104 17.34 9.83 -2.16
CA LEU A 104 16.89 10.78 -3.18
C LEU A 104 17.94 11.89 -3.43
N ALA A 105 18.61 12.35 -2.38
CA ALA A 105 19.63 13.39 -2.47
C ALA A 105 20.95 12.89 -3.07
N SER A 106 21.19 11.58 -3.10
CA SER A 106 22.46 10.96 -3.50
C SER A 106 22.56 10.65 -4.99
N ALA A 107 21.71 11.10 -5.84
CA ALA A 107 21.69 10.75 -7.27
C ALA A 107 21.43 9.25 -7.56
N ASP A 108 21.00 8.47 -6.56
CA ASP A 108 20.55 7.10 -6.76
C ASP A 108 19.22 7.08 -7.53
N LEU A 109 19.02 6.03 -8.30
CA LEU A 109 17.68 5.73 -8.80
C LEU A 109 16.91 5.06 -7.68
N VAL A 110 15.86 5.73 -7.18
CA VAL A 110 15.05 5.24 -6.05
C VAL A 110 13.71 4.75 -6.55
N ALA A 111 13.33 3.54 -6.16
CA ALA A 111 12.04 2.96 -6.49
C ALA A 111 11.40 2.30 -5.25
N MET A 112 10.08 2.33 -5.20
CA MET A 112 9.31 1.55 -4.23
C MET A 112 8.86 0.25 -4.90
N THR A 113 9.04 -0.85 -4.20
CA THR A 113 8.56 -2.17 -4.64
C THR A 113 7.62 -2.75 -3.58
N THR A 114 6.42 -3.11 -3.98
CA THR A 114 5.38 -3.59 -3.06
C THR A 114 4.43 -4.55 -3.77
N ALA A 115 3.88 -5.51 -3.02
CA ALA A 115 2.83 -6.39 -3.50
C ALA A 115 1.43 -5.74 -3.43
N THR A 116 1.29 -4.64 -2.70
CA THR A 116 0.04 -3.88 -2.64
C THR A 116 -0.21 -3.16 -3.96
N ASN A 117 -1.47 -3.15 -4.40
CA ASN A 117 -1.82 -2.58 -5.69
C ASN A 117 -1.44 -1.09 -5.79
N ARG A 118 -1.12 -0.67 -7.02
CA ARG A 118 -0.65 0.68 -7.32
C ARG A 118 -1.64 1.78 -6.90
N TYR A 119 -2.93 1.52 -7.05
CA TYR A 119 -3.96 2.52 -6.73
C TYR A 119 -3.91 2.96 -5.26
N ILE A 120 -3.64 2.01 -4.37
CA ILE A 120 -3.49 2.27 -2.92
C ILE A 120 -2.14 2.93 -2.61
N THR A 121 -1.05 2.47 -3.25
CA THR A 121 0.32 2.85 -2.87
C THR A 121 0.86 4.07 -3.60
N GLU A 122 0.24 4.46 -4.70
CA GLU A 122 0.70 5.58 -5.54
C GLU A 122 0.80 6.90 -4.78
N LEU A 123 -0.18 7.24 -3.94
CA LEU A 123 -0.13 8.47 -3.14
C LEU A 123 0.96 8.41 -2.07
N THR A 124 1.22 7.24 -1.51
CA THR A 124 2.31 7.04 -0.54
C THR A 124 3.66 7.27 -1.20
N ALA A 125 3.88 6.71 -2.39
CA ALA A 125 5.11 6.93 -3.14
C ALA A 125 5.32 8.42 -3.45
N ARG A 126 4.28 9.12 -3.91
CA ARG A 126 4.32 10.56 -4.16
C ARG A 126 4.61 11.38 -2.89
N HIS A 127 4.00 11.01 -1.78
CA HIS A 127 4.25 11.65 -0.49
C HIS A 127 5.72 11.56 -0.07
N LEU A 128 6.35 10.42 -0.34
CA LEU A 128 7.78 10.20 -0.08
C LEU A 128 8.68 10.70 -1.22
N ARG A 129 8.12 11.30 -2.26
CA ARG A 129 8.82 11.78 -3.46
C ARG A 129 9.54 10.68 -4.24
N ILE A 130 9.05 9.46 -4.14
CA ILE A 130 9.54 8.33 -4.92
C ILE A 130 8.76 8.28 -6.24
N GLU A 131 9.44 8.53 -7.35
CA GLU A 131 8.79 8.61 -8.67
C GLU A 131 8.54 7.25 -9.31
N HIS A 132 9.29 6.23 -8.90
CA HIS A 132 9.23 4.90 -9.48
C HIS A 132 8.54 3.91 -8.52
N LEU A 133 7.48 3.30 -9.02
CA LEU A 133 6.67 2.35 -8.27
C LEU A 133 6.42 1.11 -9.13
#